data_dd5b120761200ab1ad43c682a5494d00
#
_entry.id   dd5b120761200ab1ad43c682a5494d00
#
_cell.length_a   1.000
_cell.length_b   1.000
_cell.length_c   1.000
_cell.angle_alpha   90.00
_cell.angle_beta   90.00
_cell.angle_gamma   90.00
#
_symmetry.space_group_name_H-M   'P 1'
#
loop_
_entity.id
_entity.type
_entity.pdbx_description
1 polymer ?
#
loop_
_entity_poly.entity_id
_entity_poly.type
_entity_poly.pdbx_seq_one_letter_code
_entity_poly.pdbx_strand_id
1 'polypeptide(L)'
;MDFFPVLPDHEALDCRLPAHQTVPVVVASPHSGSNYPPAFLEQAAVPLAALRRAEDAFVDELFAAAPSLGMPLLAARFPRSYVDANREPYELDPGMFEGPLPRPLNHRTTRVAAGLGMIPRVAASGEAIYRGRVPSEMIEHRLETCWRPYHQTLSLLVEHTYSSFGGALLIDAHSMPSSASTLGTRDRDQRVDIVLGDNQGEACAPEFTAAAERWFRARGLRVLRNQPYAGGFTTQRYGRPALARHTLQIEINRALYMDEARHERLPTVGVFARLITGLLEEMGRQAQETLQPPRPLAAE
;
A
#
# COMPACT_ATOMS: atom_id res chain seq x y z
N MET A 1 8.68 18.93 -22.18
CA MET A 1 7.51 19.01 -21.28
C MET A 1 7.05 17.59 -21.06
N ASP A 2 7.37 17.04 -19.89
CA ASP A 2 6.94 15.68 -19.57
C ASP A 2 5.49 15.75 -19.08
N PHE A 3 4.58 15.41 -19.98
CA PHE A 3 3.18 15.26 -19.62
C PHE A 3 2.99 13.86 -19.03
N PHE A 4 2.28 13.76 -17.93
CA PHE A 4 1.83 12.45 -17.45
C PHE A 4 1.09 11.72 -18.56
N PRO A 5 1.23 10.37 -18.64
CA PRO A 5 0.40 9.58 -19.53
C PRO A 5 -1.08 9.85 -19.24
N VAL A 6 -1.93 9.72 -20.26
CA VAL A 6 -3.37 9.80 -20.04
C VAL A 6 -3.75 8.63 -19.12
N LEU A 7 -4.02 8.96 -17.86
CA LEU A 7 -4.46 7.97 -16.88
C LEU A 7 -5.96 7.73 -17.06
N PRO A 8 -6.42 6.48 -16.94
CA PRO A 8 -7.86 6.21 -16.93
C PRO A 8 -8.48 6.89 -15.70
N ASP A 9 -9.47 7.76 -15.94
CA ASP A 9 -10.34 8.23 -14.85
C ASP A 9 -11.22 7.05 -14.41
N HIS A 10 -11.09 6.62 -13.18
CA HIS A 10 -11.79 5.46 -12.66
C HIS A 10 -12.32 5.73 -11.25
N GLU A 11 -13.64 5.56 -11.08
CA GLU A 11 -14.33 5.84 -9.81
C GLU A 11 -13.78 5.06 -8.60
N ALA A 12 -13.13 3.90 -8.84
CA ALA A 12 -12.50 3.10 -7.80
C ALA A 12 -11.17 3.68 -7.28
N LEU A 13 -10.65 4.75 -7.91
CA LEU A 13 -9.33 5.28 -7.63
C LEU A 13 -9.41 6.77 -7.24
N ASP A 14 -8.45 7.18 -6.42
CA ASP A 14 -8.10 8.58 -6.19
C ASP A 14 -6.63 8.75 -6.61
N CYS A 15 -6.44 9.34 -7.80
CA CYS A 15 -5.11 9.59 -8.36
C CYS A 15 -4.85 11.08 -8.37
N ARG A 16 -3.93 11.53 -7.52
CA ARG A 16 -3.56 12.96 -7.37
C ARG A 16 -2.18 13.16 -8.00
N LEU A 17 -2.15 13.90 -9.08
CA LEU A 17 -0.92 14.20 -9.81
C LEU A 17 -0.33 15.55 -9.38
N PRO A 18 1.00 15.70 -9.32
CA PRO A 18 1.64 16.99 -9.22
C PRO A 18 1.48 17.76 -10.54
N ALA A 19 1.59 19.10 -10.51
CA ALA A 19 1.63 19.89 -11.73
C ALA A 19 2.79 19.48 -12.65
N HIS A 20 3.93 19.14 -12.04
CA HIS A 20 5.10 18.54 -12.69
C HIS A 20 5.72 17.54 -11.73
N GLN A 21 6.10 16.37 -12.21
CA GLN A 21 6.88 15.45 -11.41
C GLN A 21 8.33 15.94 -11.33
N THR A 22 8.81 16.21 -10.14
CA THR A 22 10.15 16.78 -9.93
C THR A 22 11.13 15.80 -9.26
N VAL A 23 10.64 14.70 -8.75
CA VAL A 23 11.44 13.68 -8.05
C VAL A 23 11.03 12.27 -8.51
N PRO A 24 11.96 11.29 -8.55
CA PRO A 24 11.67 9.94 -9.03
C PRO A 24 10.95 9.07 -7.99
N VAL A 25 9.87 9.60 -7.39
CA VAL A 25 9.09 8.93 -6.35
C VAL A 25 7.63 8.88 -6.73
N VAL A 26 7.00 7.72 -6.49
CA VAL A 26 5.56 7.48 -6.57
C VAL A 26 5.08 7.04 -5.19
N VAL A 27 3.92 7.50 -4.76
CA VAL A 27 3.29 7.07 -3.51
C VAL A 27 2.01 6.30 -3.82
N ALA A 28 1.81 5.15 -3.19
CA ALA A 28 0.61 4.32 -3.33
C ALA A 28 0.01 3.99 -1.97
N SER A 29 -1.32 4.09 -1.83
CA SER A 29 -2.08 3.69 -0.64
C SER A 29 -3.20 2.74 -1.05
N PRO A 30 -2.95 1.42 -1.09
CA PRO A 30 -3.90 0.44 -1.60
C PRO A 30 -5.06 0.14 -0.66
N HIS A 31 -4.97 0.52 0.63
CA HIS A 31 -5.88 0.05 1.67
C HIS A 31 -6.59 1.15 2.47
N SER A 32 -6.45 2.42 2.09
CA SER A 32 -7.15 3.54 2.76
C SER A 32 -8.61 3.71 2.33
N GLY A 33 -9.04 2.98 1.28
CA GLY A 33 -10.38 3.10 0.72
C GLY A 33 -11.50 2.63 1.65
N SER A 34 -12.61 3.39 1.63
CA SER A 34 -13.79 3.19 2.47
C SER A 34 -15.11 3.25 1.70
N ASN A 35 -15.08 3.20 0.36
CA ASN A 35 -16.28 3.13 -0.49
C ASN A 35 -16.79 1.69 -0.55
N TYR A 36 -17.69 1.33 0.36
CA TYR A 36 -18.29 0.00 0.44
C TYR A 36 -19.48 -0.11 -0.53
N PRO A 37 -19.43 -1.00 -1.55
CA PRO A 37 -20.57 -1.24 -2.43
C PRO A 37 -21.77 -1.72 -1.62
N PRO A 38 -22.99 -1.16 -1.83
CA PRO A 38 -24.19 -1.59 -1.09
C PRO A 38 -24.44 -3.10 -1.16
N ALA A 39 -24.32 -3.69 -2.35
CA ALA A 39 -24.48 -5.13 -2.56
C ALA A 39 -23.47 -5.98 -1.76
N PHE A 40 -22.28 -5.46 -1.50
CA PHE A 40 -21.31 -6.13 -0.63
C PHE A 40 -21.75 -6.09 0.83
N LEU A 41 -22.27 -4.95 1.30
CA LEU A 41 -22.76 -4.81 2.68
C LEU A 41 -23.98 -5.71 2.94
N GLU A 42 -24.86 -5.90 1.96
CA GLU A 42 -26.00 -6.82 2.04
C GLU A 42 -25.56 -8.29 2.18
N GLN A 43 -24.46 -8.68 1.54
CA GLN A 43 -23.89 -10.03 1.61
C GLN A 43 -23.06 -10.26 2.89
N ALA A 44 -22.66 -9.19 3.58
CA ALA A 44 -21.78 -9.29 4.73
C ALA A 44 -22.49 -9.95 5.93
N ALA A 45 -21.79 -10.91 6.56
CA ALA A 45 -22.22 -11.54 7.81
C ALA A 45 -21.86 -10.70 9.04
N VAL A 46 -20.91 -9.76 8.88
CA VAL A 46 -20.40 -8.89 9.95
C VAL A 46 -20.84 -7.44 9.72
N PRO A 47 -20.95 -6.64 10.77
CA PRO A 47 -21.32 -5.23 10.64
C PRO A 47 -20.19 -4.42 9.97
N LEU A 48 -20.55 -3.28 9.37
CA LEU A 48 -19.61 -2.37 8.70
C LEU A 48 -18.40 -2.02 9.59
N ALA A 49 -18.61 -1.79 10.87
CA ALA A 49 -17.53 -1.48 11.82
C ALA A 49 -16.47 -2.61 11.91
N ALA A 50 -16.85 -3.87 11.74
CA ALA A 50 -15.91 -4.99 11.71
C ALA A 50 -15.12 -5.05 10.40
N LEU A 51 -15.77 -4.75 9.25
CA LEU A 51 -15.11 -4.64 7.95
C LEU A 51 -14.07 -3.51 7.95
N ARG A 52 -14.43 -2.36 8.53
CA ARG A 52 -13.57 -1.17 8.59
C ARG A 52 -12.28 -1.37 9.40
N ARG A 53 -12.24 -2.32 10.33
CA ARG A 53 -11.01 -2.64 11.07
C ARG A 53 -9.86 -3.11 10.18
N ALA A 54 -10.16 -3.58 8.98
CA ALA A 54 -9.15 -3.98 8.00
C ALA A 54 -8.57 -2.78 7.23
N GLU A 55 -9.23 -1.62 7.22
CA GLU A 55 -8.76 -0.42 6.55
C GLU A 55 -7.42 0.06 7.15
N ASP A 56 -6.54 0.54 6.28
CA ASP A 56 -5.43 1.41 6.66
C ASP A 56 -5.97 2.85 6.64
N ALA A 57 -6.94 3.10 7.53
CA ALA A 57 -7.73 4.33 7.52
C ALA A 57 -6.85 5.57 7.61
N PHE A 58 -7.17 6.60 6.81
CA PHE A 58 -6.50 7.91 6.77
C PHE A 58 -5.03 7.88 6.28
N VAL A 59 -4.50 6.75 5.82
CA VAL A 59 -3.12 6.69 5.32
C VAL A 59 -2.94 7.57 4.09
N ASP A 60 -3.91 7.61 3.17
CA ASP A 60 -3.91 8.53 2.01
C ASP A 60 -3.87 10.01 2.42
N GLU A 61 -4.43 10.36 3.59
CA GLU A 61 -4.38 11.71 4.15
C GLU A 61 -3.01 12.02 4.77
N LEU A 62 -2.37 11.04 5.42
CA LEU A 62 -1.02 11.21 5.95
C LEU A 62 -0.01 11.51 4.84
N PHE A 63 -0.22 10.94 3.66
CA PHE A 63 0.64 11.12 2.48
C PHE A 63 0.11 12.20 1.50
N ALA A 64 -0.94 12.93 1.86
CA ALA A 64 -1.61 13.89 0.97
C ALA A 64 -0.72 15.02 0.45
N ALA A 65 0.43 15.29 1.07
CA ALA A 65 1.39 16.29 0.62
C ALA A 65 2.21 15.85 -0.61
N ALA A 66 2.20 14.55 -0.99
CA ALA A 66 3.02 14.02 -2.07
C ALA A 66 2.91 14.81 -3.39
N PRO A 67 1.71 15.19 -3.89
CA PRO A 67 1.61 15.96 -5.13
C PRO A 67 2.26 17.35 -5.03
N SER A 68 2.17 18.02 -3.90
CA SER A 68 2.83 19.32 -3.70
C SER A 68 4.36 19.24 -3.65
N LEU A 69 4.89 18.05 -3.42
CA LEU A 69 6.32 17.72 -3.42
C LEU A 69 6.79 17.12 -4.75
N GLY A 70 5.95 17.18 -5.79
CA GLY A 70 6.29 16.66 -7.11
C GLY A 70 6.21 15.13 -7.25
N MET A 71 5.44 14.46 -6.41
CA MET A 71 5.24 13.01 -6.40
C MET A 71 3.78 12.66 -6.71
N PRO A 72 3.45 11.81 -7.68
CA PRO A 72 2.09 11.31 -7.83
C PRO A 72 1.68 10.45 -6.62
N LEU A 73 0.41 10.57 -6.21
CA LEU A 73 -0.22 9.77 -5.16
C LEU A 73 -1.40 9.01 -5.74
N LEU A 74 -1.37 7.68 -5.63
CA LEU A 74 -2.49 6.80 -5.99
C LEU A 74 -3.07 6.15 -4.74
N ALA A 75 -4.36 6.34 -4.47
CA ALA A 75 -5.09 5.66 -3.41
C ALA A 75 -6.26 4.84 -3.99
N ALA A 76 -6.50 3.65 -3.44
CA ALA A 76 -7.73 2.91 -3.71
C ALA A 76 -8.89 3.57 -2.97
N ARG A 77 -10.06 3.68 -3.61
CA ARG A 77 -11.31 4.10 -2.94
C ARG A 77 -12.10 2.90 -2.40
N PHE A 78 -11.92 1.72 -2.98
CA PHE A 78 -12.55 0.50 -2.51
C PHE A 78 -11.87 -0.04 -1.25
N PRO A 79 -12.62 -0.65 -0.31
CA PRO A 79 -12.04 -1.19 0.91
C PRO A 79 -11.29 -2.51 0.65
N ARG A 80 -10.19 -2.73 1.37
CA ARG A 80 -9.43 -3.98 1.23
C ARG A 80 -10.22 -5.24 1.63
N SER A 81 -11.27 -5.11 2.45
CA SER A 81 -12.17 -6.21 2.77
C SER A 81 -13.06 -6.63 1.58
N TYR A 82 -13.20 -5.78 0.56
CA TYR A 82 -13.87 -6.07 -0.71
C TYR A 82 -12.88 -6.62 -1.76
N VAL A 83 -11.75 -5.93 -1.96
CA VAL A 83 -10.63 -6.32 -2.82
C VAL A 83 -9.32 -5.92 -2.17
N ASP A 84 -8.42 -6.86 -1.91
CA ASP A 84 -7.08 -6.55 -1.45
C ASP A 84 -6.14 -6.36 -2.66
N ALA A 85 -5.86 -5.09 -3.02
CA ALA A 85 -4.97 -4.76 -4.13
C ALA A 85 -3.50 -5.15 -3.86
N ASN A 86 -3.12 -5.40 -2.61
CA ASN A 86 -1.78 -5.88 -2.26
C ASN A 86 -1.68 -7.42 -2.21
N ARG A 87 -2.49 -8.10 -3.09
CA ARG A 87 -2.49 -9.55 -3.33
C ARG A 87 -2.45 -9.85 -4.82
N GLU A 88 -2.03 -11.06 -5.18
CA GLU A 88 -2.10 -11.52 -6.57
C GLU A 88 -3.56 -11.62 -7.04
N PRO A 89 -3.83 -11.40 -8.35
CA PRO A 89 -5.21 -11.31 -8.84
C PRO A 89 -6.04 -12.58 -8.63
N TYR A 90 -5.40 -13.74 -8.59
CA TYR A 90 -6.06 -15.03 -8.39
C TYR A 90 -5.58 -15.74 -7.12
N GLU A 91 -5.07 -15.01 -6.14
CA GLU A 91 -4.78 -15.52 -4.79
C GLU A 91 -6.11 -15.60 -4.01
N LEU A 92 -6.80 -16.75 -4.12
CA LEU A 92 -8.17 -16.95 -3.67
C LEU A 92 -8.36 -18.27 -2.93
N ASP A 93 -9.29 -18.28 -1.96
CA ASP A 93 -9.78 -19.50 -1.32
C ASP A 93 -10.90 -20.12 -2.17
N PRO A 94 -10.67 -21.27 -2.86
CA PRO A 94 -11.68 -21.87 -3.70
C PRO A 94 -12.95 -22.26 -2.95
N GLY A 95 -12.83 -22.54 -1.64
CA GLY A 95 -13.95 -22.98 -0.81
C GLY A 95 -15.02 -21.90 -0.57
N MET A 96 -14.69 -20.63 -0.79
CA MET A 96 -15.63 -19.52 -0.59
C MET A 96 -16.51 -19.23 -1.80
N PHE A 97 -16.27 -19.83 -2.97
CA PHE A 97 -16.99 -19.53 -4.19
C PHE A 97 -17.94 -20.66 -4.63
N GLU A 98 -19.01 -20.27 -5.32
CA GLU A 98 -19.94 -21.15 -5.99
C GLU A 98 -19.82 -20.93 -7.50
N GLY A 99 -19.74 -22.02 -8.27
CA GLY A 99 -19.57 -22.01 -9.73
C GLY A 99 -18.13 -22.29 -10.19
N PRO A 100 -17.85 -22.19 -11.51
CA PRO A 100 -16.54 -22.48 -12.07
C PRO A 100 -15.51 -21.42 -11.66
N LEU A 101 -14.30 -21.87 -11.31
CA LEU A 101 -13.21 -20.97 -10.88
C LEU A 101 -12.26 -20.66 -12.04
N PRO A 102 -11.65 -19.46 -12.07
CA PRO A 102 -10.66 -19.09 -13.06
C PRO A 102 -9.38 -19.95 -12.94
N ARG A 103 -8.64 -20.03 -14.04
CA ARG A 103 -7.34 -20.70 -14.07
C ARG A 103 -6.32 -19.78 -14.74
N PRO A 104 -5.09 -19.64 -14.19
CA PRO A 104 -4.56 -20.29 -12.98
C PRO A 104 -5.16 -19.73 -11.68
N LEU A 105 -5.19 -20.54 -10.61
CA LEU A 105 -5.64 -20.17 -9.28
C LEU A 105 -4.50 -20.40 -8.27
N ASN A 106 -4.08 -19.35 -7.56
CA ASN A 106 -3.10 -19.42 -6.49
C ASN A 106 -3.83 -19.58 -5.13
N HIS A 107 -4.04 -20.82 -4.70
CA HIS A 107 -4.82 -21.14 -3.49
C HIS A 107 -4.00 -21.78 -2.36
N ARG A 108 -2.70 -22.00 -2.56
CA ARG A 108 -1.83 -22.70 -1.59
C ARG A 108 -0.92 -21.78 -0.80
N THR A 109 -1.29 -20.50 -0.70
CA THR A 109 -0.51 -19.54 0.09
C THR A 109 -0.92 -19.58 1.56
N THR A 110 -0.02 -19.20 2.46
CA THR A 110 -0.32 -19.05 3.88
C THR A 110 -1.39 -17.98 4.13
N ARG A 111 -1.47 -16.99 3.24
CA ARG A 111 -2.47 -15.92 3.28
C ARG A 111 -3.86 -16.45 2.95
N VAL A 112 -4.00 -17.24 1.90
CA VAL A 112 -5.27 -17.91 1.57
C VAL A 112 -5.71 -18.84 2.70
N ALA A 113 -4.79 -19.63 3.28
CA ALA A 113 -5.10 -20.47 4.43
C ALA A 113 -5.61 -19.67 5.63
N ALA A 114 -5.09 -18.45 5.83
CA ALA A 114 -5.56 -17.50 6.84
C ALA A 114 -6.85 -16.74 6.44
N GLY A 115 -7.40 -16.97 5.24
CA GLY A 115 -8.59 -16.27 4.73
C GLY A 115 -8.32 -14.86 4.17
N LEU A 116 -7.07 -14.54 3.82
CA LEU A 116 -6.58 -13.22 3.42
C LEU A 116 -6.14 -13.17 1.94
N GLY A 117 -6.89 -13.77 1.04
CA GLY A 117 -6.67 -13.68 -0.40
C GLY A 117 -7.04 -12.33 -1.01
N MET A 118 -6.99 -12.21 -2.34
CA MET A 118 -7.40 -11.00 -3.08
C MET A 118 -8.86 -10.62 -2.79
N ILE A 119 -9.74 -11.60 -2.64
CA ILE A 119 -11.06 -11.43 -2.03
C ILE A 119 -10.97 -12.08 -0.65
N PRO A 120 -10.92 -11.29 0.44
CA PRO A 120 -10.78 -11.84 1.79
C PRO A 120 -12.02 -12.62 2.23
N ARG A 121 -11.80 -13.76 2.87
CA ARG A 121 -12.86 -14.58 3.46
C ARG A 121 -13.21 -14.15 4.89
N VAL A 122 -12.22 -13.61 5.61
CA VAL A 122 -12.35 -13.21 7.02
C VAL A 122 -12.06 -11.73 7.21
N ALA A 123 -12.79 -11.12 8.14
CA ALA A 123 -12.52 -9.78 8.64
C ALA A 123 -11.27 -9.76 9.55
N ALA A 124 -10.81 -8.58 9.94
CA ALA A 124 -9.67 -8.42 10.86
C ALA A 124 -9.88 -9.09 12.23
N SER A 125 -11.14 -9.32 12.62
CA SER A 125 -11.53 -10.06 13.84
C SER A 125 -11.44 -11.58 13.70
N GLY A 126 -11.18 -12.10 12.48
CA GLY A 126 -11.20 -13.53 12.17
C GLY A 126 -12.57 -14.10 11.83
N GLU A 127 -13.65 -13.30 11.92
CA GLU A 127 -15.00 -13.72 11.57
C GLU A 127 -15.20 -13.77 10.05
N ALA A 128 -16.04 -14.68 9.57
CA ALA A 128 -16.37 -14.79 8.15
C ALA A 128 -17.04 -13.49 7.65
N ILE A 129 -16.56 -12.95 6.54
CA ILE A 129 -17.14 -11.75 5.92
C ILE A 129 -18.50 -12.05 5.30
N TYR A 130 -18.67 -13.22 4.66
CA TYR A 130 -19.85 -13.57 3.87
C TYR A 130 -20.75 -14.55 4.60
N ARG A 131 -22.08 -14.40 4.44
CA ARG A 131 -23.10 -15.30 5.00
C ARG A 131 -23.14 -16.68 4.34
N GLY A 132 -22.56 -16.80 3.15
CA GLY A 132 -22.54 -18.04 2.36
C GLY A 132 -21.45 -18.00 1.32
N ARG A 133 -21.55 -18.89 0.33
CA ARG A 133 -20.65 -18.87 -0.82
C ARG A 133 -20.94 -17.67 -1.70
N VAL A 134 -19.89 -17.12 -2.31
CA VAL A 134 -19.95 -15.99 -3.23
C VAL A 134 -19.99 -16.51 -4.66
N PRO A 135 -20.87 -16.03 -5.54
CA PRO A 135 -20.86 -16.40 -6.96
C PRO A 135 -19.49 -16.15 -7.59
N SER A 136 -18.96 -17.12 -8.35
CA SER A 136 -17.62 -17.03 -8.94
C SER A 136 -17.47 -15.90 -9.97
N GLU A 137 -18.55 -15.44 -10.58
CA GLU A 137 -18.58 -14.29 -11.49
C GLU A 137 -18.11 -13.00 -10.81
N MET A 138 -18.26 -12.90 -9.48
CA MET A 138 -17.78 -11.75 -8.70
C MET A 138 -16.26 -11.63 -8.69
N ILE A 139 -15.51 -12.70 -9.00
CA ILE A 139 -14.06 -12.67 -9.08
C ILE A 139 -13.63 -11.73 -10.22
N GLU A 140 -14.11 -12.00 -11.45
CA GLU A 140 -13.76 -11.17 -12.61
C GLU A 140 -14.35 -9.76 -12.48
N HIS A 141 -15.56 -9.63 -11.98
CA HIS A 141 -16.16 -8.31 -11.74
C HIS A 141 -15.26 -7.44 -10.83
N ARG A 142 -14.79 -7.98 -9.70
CA ARG A 142 -13.92 -7.24 -8.77
C ARG A 142 -12.52 -7.01 -9.32
N LEU A 143 -12.00 -7.94 -10.11
CA LEU A 143 -10.75 -7.73 -10.83
C LEU A 143 -10.88 -6.57 -11.82
N GLU A 144 -11.91 -6.54 -12.64
CA GLU A 144 -12.12 -5.51 -13.68
C GLU A 144 -12.45 -4.14 -13.08
N THR A 145 -13.21 -4.10 -12.00
CA THR A 145 -13.68 -2.82 -11.42
C THR A 145 -12.77 -2.23 -10.36
N CYS A 146 -11.85 -3.02 -9.78
CA CYS A 146 -11.00 -2.56 -8.68
C CYS A 146 -9.51 -2.88 -8.90
N TRP A 147 -9.17 -4.16 -8.99
CA TRP A 147 -7.78 -4.61 -8.97
C TRP A 147 -7.00 -4.18 -10.23
N ARG A 148 -7.55 -4.45 -11.42
CA ARG A 148 -6.88 -4.10 -12.70
C ARG A 148 -6.73 -2.60 -12.88
N PRO A 149 -7.76 -1.76 -12.68
CA PRO A 149 -7.60 -0.31 -12.77
C PRO A 149 -6.53 0.22 -11.82
N TYR A 150 -6.47 -0.28 -10.57
CA TYR A 150 -5.46 0.12 -9.60
C TYR A 150 -4.04 -0.21 -10.11
N HIS A 151 -3.79 -1.45 -10.51
CA HIS A 151 -2.47 -1.87 -10.96
C HIS A 151 -2.06 -1.34 -12.34
N GLN A 152 -3.02 -1.09 -13.24
CA GLN A 152 -2.75 -0.42 -14.51
C GLN A 152 -2.28 1.02 -14.26
N THR A 153 -3.01 1.77 -13.44
CA THR A 153 -2.65 3.15 -13.07
C THR A 153 -1.31 3.20 -12.36
N LEU A 154 -1.09 2.34 -11.35
CA LEU A 154 0.19 2.27 -10.62
C LEU A 154 1.36 1.94 -11.55
N SER A 155 1.17 0.99 -12.47
CA SER A 155 2.19 0.63 -13.46
C SER A 155 2.54 1.80 -14.37
N LEU A 156 1.54 2.53 -14.87
CA LEU A 156 1.76 3.71 -15.70
C LEU A 156 2.53 4.80 -14.96
N LEU A 157 2.21 5.06 -13.69
CA LEU A 157 2.93 6.04 -12.88
C LEU A 157 4.40 5.64 -12.64
N VAL A 158 4.64 4.37 -12.31
CA VAL A 158 6.01 3.86 -12.09
C VAL A 158 6.81 3.88 -13.39
N GLU A 159 6.23 3.47 -14.52
CA GLU A 159 6.89 3.49 -15.84
C GLU A 159 7.19 4.91 -16.32
N HIS A 160 6.25 5.84 -16.13
CA HIS A 160 6.47 7.25 -16.43
C HIS A 160 7.64 7.82 -15.61
N THR A 161 7.63 7.57 -14.31
CA THR A 161 8.70 7.98 -13.40
C THR A 161 10.04 7.40 -13.84
N TYR A 162 10.09 6.11 -14.11
CA TYR A 162 11.28 5.43 -14.57
C TYR A 162 11.80 6.03 -15.90
N SER A 163 10.92 6.27 -16.84
CA SER A 163 11.30 6.82 -18.16
C SER A 163 11.81 8.25 -18.05
N SER A 164 11.25 9.05 -17.14
CA SER A 164 11.63 10.45 -16.95
C SER A 164 12.93 10.62 -16.19
N PHE A 165 13.24 9.72 -15.24
CA PHE A 165 14.37 9.88 -14.32
C PHE A 165 15.45 8.78 -14.43
N GLY A 166 15.23 7.73 -15.20
CA GLY A 166 16.13 6.58 -15.28
C GLY A 166 16.02 5.60 -14.10
N GLY A 167 15.12 5.86 -13.17
CA GLY A 167 14.82 5.02 -12.02
C GLY A 167 13.53 5.47 -11.32
N ALA A 168 12.99 4.63 -10.44
CA ALA A 168 11.78 4.94 -9.69
C ALA A 168 11.84 4.34 -8.27
N LEU A 169 11.38 5.13 -7.28
CA LEU A 169 11.09 4.67 -5.93
C LEU A 169 9.57 4.70 -5.72
N LEU A 170 8.97 3.54 -5.48
CA LEU A 170 7.58 3.41 -5.05
C LEU A 170 7.55 3.32 -3.53
N ILE A 171 6.85 4.24 -2.88
CA ILE A 171 6.49 4.17 -1.46
C ILE A 171 5.11 3.52 -1.37
N ASP A 172 5.05 2.30 -0.82
CA ASP A 172 3.82 1.54 -0.58
C ASP A 172 3.36 1.84 0.85
N ALA A 173 2.38 2.75 0.98
CA ALA A 173 1.96 3.34 2.24
C ALA A 173 0.85 2.51 2.90
N HIS A 174 1.12 2.04 4.11
CA HIS A 174 0.25 1.18 4.91
C HIS A 174 0.19 1.59 6.37
N SER A 175 -0.71 0.96 7.10
CA SER A 175 -0.73 1.00 8.55
C SER A 175 -1.02 -0.36 9.18
N MET A 176 -0.48 -0.57 10.35
CA MET A 176 -0.67 -1.78 11.13
C MET A 176 -1.48 -1.51 12.39
N PRO A 177 -2.31 -2.48 12.84
CA PRO A 177 -2.97 -2.40 14.14
C PRO A 177 -1.96 -2.25 15.28
N SER A 178 -2.30 -1.47 16.30
CA SER A 178 -1.44 -1.28 17.48
C SER A 178 -1.14 -2.59 18.22
N SER A 179 -2.04 -3.58 18.13
CA SER A 179 -1.83 -4.92 18.64
C SER A 179 -0.71 -5.69 17.92
N ALA A 180 -0.51 -5.46 16.64
CA ALA A 180 0.58 -6.07 15.87
C ALA A 180 1.96 -5.51 16.25
N SER A 181 2.00 -4.29 16.76
CA SER A 181 3.24 -3.63 17.21
C SER A 181 3.85 -4.23 18.47
N THR A 182 3.11 -5.11 19.16
CA THR A 182 3.54 -5.77 20.40
C THR A 182 4.02 -7.21 20.20
N LEU A 183 4.21 -7.66 18.97
CA LEU A 183 4.67 -9.02 18.69
C LEU A 183 6.03 -9.27 19.36
N GLY A 184 6.02 -10.23 20.30
CA GLY A 184 7.21 -10.66 21.04
C GLY A 184 7.47 -9.91 22.35
N THR A 185 6.69 -8.89 22.73
CA THR A 185 6.87 -8.17 23.98
C THR A 185 5.55 -7.94 24.72
N ARG A 186 5.56 -8.12 26.07
CA ARG A 186 4.47 -7.71 26.96
C ARG A 186 4.61 -6.26 27.44
N ASP A 187 5.74 -5.65 27.14
CA ASP A 187 6.07 -4.31 27.59
C ASP A 187 5.52 -3.27 26.60
N ARG A 188 4.63 -2.39 27.05
CA ARG A 188 4.08 -1.29 26.27
C ARG A 188 5.17 -0.34 25.75
N ASP A 189 6.27 -0.23 26.48
CA ASP A 189 7.40 0.62 26.11
C ASP A 189 8.28 0.04 24.97
N GLN A 190 7.97 -1.19 24.54
CA GLN A 190 8.65 -1.84 23.42
C GLN A 190 7.80 -1.93 22.16
N ARG A 191 6.72 -1.14 22.05
CA ARG A 191 5.90 -1.10 20.84
C ARG A 191 6.69 -0.56 19.67
N VAL A 192 6.49 -1.18 18.50
CA VAL A 192 7.03 -0.71 17.24
C VAL A 192 6.12 0.38 16.67
N ASP A 193 6.70 1.47 16.24
CA ASP A 193 5.96 2.59 15.63
C ASP A 193 5.88 2.46 14.12
N ILE A 194 6.97 2.01 13.49
CA ILE A 194 7.11 1.90 12.05
C ILE A 194 7.75 0.54 11.70
N VAL A 195 7.21 -0.12 10.67
CA VAL A 195 7.89 -1.24 10.02
C VAL A 195 8.20 -0.86 8.58
N LEU A 196 9.44 -1.08 8.16
CA LEU A 196 9.91 -0.90 6.79
C LEU A 196 10.06 -2.26 6.14
N GLY A 197 9.30 -2.50 5.06
CA GLY A 197 9.32 -3.73 4.28
C GLY A 197 9.99 -3.52 2.93
N ASP A 198 11.14 -4.15 2.72
CA ASP A 198 11.90 -4.12 1.48
C ASP A 198 12.10 -5.53 0.86
N ASN A 199 11.26 -6.48 1.28
CA ASN A 199 11.34 -7.90 0.91
C ASN A 199 12.75 -8.48 1.17
N GLN A 200 13.29 -8.26 2.37
CA GLN A 200 14.63 -8.70 2.78
C GLN A 200 15.76 -8.11 1.91
N GLY A 201 15.57 -6.91 1.36
CA GLY A 201 16.50 -6.24 0.47
C GLY A 201 16.31 -6.59 -1.02
N GLU A 202 15.40 -7.47 -1.37
CA GLU A 202 15.17 -7.89 -2.75
C GLU A 202 14.35 -6.86 -3.56
N ALA A 203 13.57 -5.99 -2.89
CA ALA A 203 12.67 -5.05 -3.55
C ALA A 203 13.14 -3.59 -3.50
N CYS A 204 14.09 -3.26 -2.63
CA CYS A 204 14.56 -1.89 -2.44
C CYS A 204 16.06 -1.87 -2.16
N ALA A 205 16.78 -0.91 -2.74
CA ALA A 205 18.19 -0.70 -2.40
C ALA A 205 18.32 -0.24 -0.93
N PRO A 206 19.35 -0.72 -0.20
CA PRO A 206 19.50 -0.50 1.23
C PRO A 206 19.61 0.98 1.63
N GLU A 207 20.03 1.84 0.71
CA GLU A 207 20.16 3.29 0.92
C GLU A 207 18.81 3.94 1.22
N PHE A 208 17.74 3.54 0.51
CA PHE A 208 16.39 4.05 0.71
C PHE A 208 15.81 3.58 2.04
N THR A 209 15.91 2.29 2.33
CA THR A 209 15.45 1.73 3.61
C THR A 209 16.19 2.38 4.77
N ALA A 210 17.52 2.58 4.64
CA ALA A 210 18.32 3.24 5.67
C ALA A 210 17.98 4.72 5.85
N ALA A 211 17.67 5.45 4.77
CA ALA A 211 17.25 6.84 4.84
C ALA A 211 15.93 6.99 5.60
N ALA A 212 14.91 6.18 5.26
CA ALA A 212 13.63 6.16 5.96
C ALA A 212 13.80 5.79 7.44
N GLU A 213 14.62 4.77 7.76
CA GLU A 213 14.88 4.35 9.13
C GLU A 213 15.55 5.46 9.94
N ARG A 214 16.60 6.11 9.40
CA ARG A 214 17.27 7.24 10.06
C ARG A 214 16.30 8.39 10.31
N TRP A 215 15.43 8.69 9.33
CA TRP A 215 14.43 9.75 9.45
C TRP A 215 13.50 9.54 10.65
N PHE A 216 12.91 8.35 10.76
CA PHE A 216 12.00 8.02 11.83
C PHE A 216 12.70 7.93 13.20
N ARG A 217 13.87 7.26 13.26
CA ARG A 217 14.64 7.11 14.50
C ARG A 217 15.13 8.45 15.06
N ALA A 218 15.53 9.39 14.20
CA ALA A 218 15.93 10.74 14.62
C ALA A 218 14.79 11.54 15.27
N ARG A 219 13.53 11.07 15.09
CA ARG A 219 12.32 11.66 15.70
C ARG A 219 11.78 10.85 16.87
N GLY A 220 12.59 9.94 17.39
CA GLY A 220 12.25 9.13 18.56
C GLY A 220 11.34 7.95 18.28
N LEU A 221 11.04 7.63 17.00
CA LEU A 221 10.17 6.50 16.64
C LEU A 221 10.96 5.19 16.57
N ARG A 222 10.34 4.11 17.01
CA ARG A 222 10.91 2.77 16.96
C ARG A 222 10.63 2.12 15.62
N VAL A 223 11.69 1.75 14.91
CA VAL A 223 11.63 1.18 13.58
C VAL A 223 12.15 -0.24 13.57
N LEU A 224 11.38 -1.16 12.97
CA LEU A 224 11.84 -2.48 12.58
C LEU A 224 11.90 -2.61 11.06
N ARG A 225 12.70 -3.55 10.58
CA ARG A 225 12.74 -3.93 9.15
C ARG A 225 12.20 -5.33 8.97
N ASN A 226 11.28 -5.49 7.99
CA ASN A 226 10.79 -6.78 7.52
C ASN A 226 10.07 -7.66 8.57
N GLN A 227 9.80 -7.15 9.75
CA GLN A 227 9.14 -7.88 10.83
C GLN A 227 8.12 -6.98 11.55
N PRO A 228 6.84 -7.41 11.60
CA PRO A 228 6.28 -8.65 11.04
C PRO A 228 5.95 -8.55 9.53
N TYR A 229 6.12 -7.40 8.91
CA TYR A 229 5.73 -7.12 7.52
C TYR A 229 6.97 -6.85 6.66
N ALA A 230 7.29 -7.80 5.76
CA ALA A 230 8.44 -7.67 4.85
C ALA A 230 8.09 -7.02 3.50
N GLY A 231 6.81 -6.89 3.22
CA GLY A 231 6.28 -6.43 1.95
C GLY A 231 5.20 -7.36 1.39
N GLY A 232 4.28 -6.80 0.61
CA GLY A 232 3.18 -7.49 -0.03
C GLY A 232 3.42 -7.77 -1.52
N PHE A 233 2.34 -7.96 -2.26
CA PHE A 233 2.37 -8.15 -3.71
C PHE A 233 2.96 -6.93 -4.42
N THR A 234 2.58 -5.72 -4.02
CA THR A 234 3.12 -4.46 -4.58
C THR A 234 4.63 -4.41 -4.48
N THR A 235 5.18 -4.71 -3.29
CA THR A 235 6.63 -4.73 -3.05
C THR A 235 7.34 -5.72 -3.98
N GLN A 236 6.81 -6.94 -4.09
CA GLN A 236 7.39 -8.00 -4.92
C GLN A 236 7.25 -7.73 -6.42
N ARG A 237 6.12 -7.15 -6.85
CA ARG A 237 5.83 -6.89 -8.26
C ARG A 237 6.65 -5.74 -8.83
N TYR A 238 6.72 -4.62 -8.11
CA TYR A 238 7.31 -3.38 -8.61
C TYR A 238 8.76 -3.18 -8.20
N GLY A 239 9.21 -3.83 -7.12
CA GLY A 239 10.61 -3.79 -6.68
C GLY A 239 11.50 -4.66 -7.58
N ARG A 240 12.44 -4.02 -8.26
CA ARG A 240 13.47 -4.64 -9.12
C ARG A 240 14.74 -3.77 -9.04
N PRO A 241 15.48 -3.79 -7.91
CA PRO A 241 16.62 -2.89 -7.69
C PRO A 241 17.68 -2.96 -8.78
N ALA A 242 17.92 -4.15 -9.34
CA ALA A 242 18.84 -4.35 -10.47
C ALA A 242 18.43 -3.58 -11.74
N LEU A 243 17.17 -3.14 -11.83
CA LEU A 243 16.62 -2.33 -12.92
C LEU A 243 16.31 -0.90 -12.46
N ALA A 244 16.94 -0.43 -11.37
CA ALA A 244 16.68 0.89 -10.77
C ALA A 244 15.19 1.14 -10.44
N ARG A 245 14.43 0.09 -10.13
CA ARG A 245 13.04 0.15 -9.65
C ARG A 245 13.00 -0.35 -8.23
N HIS A 246 12.64 0.52 -7.33
CA HIS A 246 12.66 0.25 -5.90
C HIS A 246 11.25 0.37 -5.32
N THR A 247 10.90 -0.51 -4.39
CA THR A 247 9.65 -0.41 -3.64
C THR A 247 9.92 -0.59 -2.17
N LEU A 248 9.53 0.40 -1.39
CA LEU A 248 9.62 0.38 0.07
C LEU A 248 8.22 0.45 0.67
N GLN A 249 7.80 -0.61 1.35
CA GLN A 249 6.57 -0.62 2.14
C GLN A 249 6.82 0.07 3.48
N ILE A 250 5.91 0.95 3.88
CA ILE A 250 5.94 1.67 5.16
C ILE A 250 4.67 1.35 5.93
N GLU A 251 4.81 0.62 7.02
CA GLU A 251 3.72 0.27 7.94
C GLU A 251 3.76 1.20 9.15
N ILE A 252 2.72 1.98 9.33
CA ILE A 252 2.58 2.96 10.41
C ILE A 252 1.68 2.38 11.50
N ASN A 253 2.13 2.37 12.75
CA ASN A 253 1.28 2.00 13.89
C ASN A 253 0.10 2.96 14.00
N ARG A 254 -1.12 2.43 13.90
CA ARG A 254 -2.36 3.22 13.92
C ARG A 254 -2.53 4.08 15.16
N ALA A 255 -2.03 3.63 16.31
CA ALA A 255 -2.08 4.39 17.56
C ALA A 255 -1.36 5.76 17.52
N LEU A 256 -0.52 6.01 16.50
CA LEU A 256 0.17 7.29 16.32
C LEU A 256 -0.75 8.40 15.79
N TYR A 257 -1.83 8.04 15.09
CA TYR A 257 -2.65 9.01 14.36
C TYR A 257 -4.16 8.78 14.46
N MET A 258 -4.63 7.60 14.96
CA MET A 258 -6.05 7.31 15.09
C MET A 258 -6.41 6.56 16.37
N ASP A 259 -7.67 6.72 16.80
CA ASP A 259 -8.34 5.86 17.76
C ASP A 259 -8.94 4.66 17.00
N GLU A 260 -8.33 3.50 17.13
CA GLU A 260 -8.75 2.28 16.43
C GLU A 260 -10.13 1.77 16.89
N ALA A 261 -10.49 2.00 18.15
CA ALA A 261 -11.77 1.53 18.69
C ALA A 261 -12.95 2.35 18.14
N ARG A 262 -12.75 3.66 17.97
CA ARG A 262 -13.75 4.59 17.43
C ARG A 262 -13.66 4.76 15.93
N HIS A 263 -12.54 4.33 15.34
CA HIS A 263 -12.21 4.56 13.93
C HIS A 263 -12.20 6.06 13.59
N GLU A 264 -11.57 6.87 14.45
CA GLU A 264 -11.51 8.32 14.36
C GLU A 264 -10.07 8.82 14.40
N ARG A 265 -9.82 9.98 13.79
CA ARG A 265 -8.51 10.64 13.83
C ARG A 265 -8.21 11.15 15.22
N LEU A 266 -6.96 10.99 15.68
CA LEU A 266 -6.50 11.68 16.89
C LEU A 266 -6.31 13.18 16.60
N PRO A 267 -6.41 14.04 17.64
CA PRO A 267 -6.08 15.46 17.50
C PRO A 267 -4.66 15.71 16.96
N THR A 268 -3.76 14.75 17.15
CA THR A 268 -2.36 14.79 16.72
C THR A 268 -2.15 14.39 15.27
N VAL A 269 -3.17 13.96 14.53
CA VAL A 269 -3.05 13.47 13.13
C VAL A 269 -2.33 14.47 12.24
N GLY A 270 -2.62 15.78 12.37
CA GLY A 270 -1.94 16.82 11.58
C GLY A 270 -0.46 16.99 11.91
N VAL A 271 -0.05 16.70 13.15
CA VAL A 271 1.37 16.68 13.53
C VAL A 271 2.08 15.51 12.87
N PHE A 272 1.43 14.34 12.88
CA PHE A 272 1.99 13.15 12.24
C PHE A 272 2.02 13.27 10.72
N ALA A 273 1.01 13.86 10.09
CA ALA A 273 1.01 14.15 8.65
C ALA A 273 2.20 15.07 8.25
N ARG A 274 2.53 16.10 9.06
CA ARG A 274 3.73 16.92 8.82
C ARG A 274 5.04 16.12 8.95
N LEU A 275 5.10 15.16 9.87
CA LEU A 275 6.25 14.26 9.99
C LEU A 275 6.39 13.42 8.70
N ILE A 276 5.29 12.89 8.17
CA ILE A 276 5.29 12.15 6.90
C ILE A 276 5.66 13.06 5.71
N THR A 277 5.19 14.32 5.69
CA THR A 277 5.62 15.30 4.67
C THR A 277 7.14 15.44 4.64
N GLY A 278 7.78 15.63 5.78
CA GLY A 278 9.24 15.71 5.84
C GLY A 278 9.94 14.38 5.47
N LEU A 279 9.32 13.21 5.74
CA LEU A 279 9.83 11.95 5.22
C LEU A 279 9.82 11.94 3.69
N LEU A 280 8.72 12.38 3.07
CA LEU A 280 8.61 12.44 1.61
C LEU A 280 9.67 13.38 1.01
N GLU A 281 9.93 14.54 1.61
CA GLU A 281 11.02 15.44 1.19
C GLU A 281 12.38 14.73 1.23
N GLU A 282 12.69 14.03 2.33
CA GLU A 282 13.94 13.26 2.47
C GLU A 282 14.03 12.12 1.45
N MET A 283 12.94 11.37 1.24
CA MET A 283 12.92 10.29 0.26
C MET A 283 13.05 10.81 -1.17
N GLY A 284 12.44 11.96 -1.48
CA GLY A 284 12.60 12.65 -2.77
C GLY A 284 14.06 13.06 -3.02
N ARG A 285 14.71 13.68 -2.03
CA ARG A 285 16.13 14.05 -2.09
C ARG A 285 17.02 12.82 -2.29
N GLN A 286 16.82 11.78 -1.48
CA GLN A 286 17.59 10.53 -1.58
C GLN A 286 17.40 9.87 -2.95
N ALA A 287 16.18 9.89 -3.49
CA ALA A 287 15.89 9.31 -4.78
C ALA A 287 16.55 10.09 -5.93
N GLN A 288 16.56 11.42 -5.89
CA GLN A 288 17.28 12.25 -6.86
C GLN A 288 18.79 11.99 -6.83
N GLU A 289 19.37 11.79 -5.65
CA GLU A 289 20.81 11.52 -5.51
C GLU A 289 21.19 10.13 -6.01
N THR A 290 20.32 9.14 -5.80
CA THR A 290 20.61 7.73 -6.08
C THR A 290 20.23 7.31 -7.51
N LEU A 291 19.12 7.87 -8.08
CA LEU A 291 18.51 7.46 -9.34
C LEU A 291 18.81 8.48 -10.46
N GLN A 292 20.02 9.02 -10.51
CA GLN A 292 20.40 9.90 -11.60
C GLN A 292 20.45 9.12 -12.94
N PRO A 293 19.92 9.68 -14.05
CA PRO A 293 20.12 9.09 -15.36
C PRO A 293 21.63 9.00 -15.63
N PRO A 294 22.09 7.96 -16.35
CA PRO A 294 23.49 7.86 -16.72
C PRO A 294 23.90 9.17 -17.42
N ARG A 295 24.95 9.84 -16.92
CA ARG A 295 25.50 11.02 -17.60
C ARG A 295 25.81 10.63 -19.04
N PRO A 296 25.41 11.42 -20.04
CA PRO A 296 25.85 11.20 -21.40
C PRO A 296 27.37 11.14 -21.38
N LEU A 297 27.95 10.07 -21.94
CA LEU A 297 29.38 10.02 -22.19
C LEU A 297 29.71 11.29 -22.96
N ALA A 298 30.59 12.14 -22.43
CA ALA A 298 31.08 13.29 -23.15
C ALA A 298 31.68 12.74 -24.44
N ALA A 299 31.13 13.16 -25.60
CA ALA A 299 31.72 12.88 -26.87
C ALA A 299 33.08 13.58 -26.88
N GLU A 300 34.17 12.80 -26.81
CA GLU A 300 35.54 13.27 -27.09
C GLU A 300 35.70 13.64 -28.55
#